data_3943fd00b6b57e4a1e32d7d13bea944c
#
_entry.id   3943fd00b6b57e4a1e32d7d13bea944c
#
_cell.length_a   1.000
_cell.length_b   1.000
_cell.length_c   1.000
_cell.angle_alpha   90.00
_cell.angle_beta   90.00
_cell.angle_gamma   90.00
#
_symmetry.space_group_name_H-M   'P 1'
#
loop_
_entity.id
_entity.type
_entity.pdbx_description
1 polymer ?
#
loop_
_entity_poly.entity_id
_entity_poly.type
_entity_poly.pdbx_seq_one_letter_code
_entity_poly.pdbx_strand_id
1 'polypeptide(L)'
;VYANMDTPATSPWTSGSTDVLDQSYSFSPSAPTYIPMWGVRTVSFAATPGTQQQLNDVYMLRAVAKVTVQLDETIMKGWTIEAITMNRWNNKGYCLPSWVDGLNDTQALSFNESEHVYTDNDVLQTTPLDFTASTASTVSKNLYLPEYDNTSAGVTPATMSVKLRKPDGTSEGQTYTLKFVKYDDKDAPTDAPYDIVRNHWYQYHVYKLSEHKIGVKVTVKPWYYVEHKQIVM
;
A
#
# COMPACT_ATOMS: atom_id res chain seq x y z
N VAL A 1 -9.97 -9.53 14.47
CA VAL A 1 -9.29 -8.42 15.17
C VAL A 1 -9.02 -7.31 14.18
N TYR A 2 -9.34 -6.09 14.57
CA TYR A 2 -8.99 -4.87 13.85
C TYR A 2 -8.07 -4.03 14.73
N ALA A 3 -7.14 -3.32 14.11
CA ALA A 3 -6.27 -2.38 14.80
C ALA A 3 -6.13 -1.09 13.97
N ASN A 4 -5.85 0.01 14.68
CA ASN A 4 -5.59 1.31 14.08
C ASN A 4 -6.75 1.84 13.20
N MET A 5 -7.98 1.62 13.64
CA MET A 5 -9.17 2.20 13.02
C MET A 5 -9.41 3.59 13.59
N ASP A 6 -9.64 4.58 12.74
CA ASP A 6 -9.90 5.97 13.15
C ASP A 6 -11.22 6.11 13.93
N THR A 7 -12.17 5.22 13.68
CA THR A 7 -13.45 5.19 14.39
C THR A 7 -13.69 3.79 14.89
N PRO A 8 -13.58 3.54 16.21
CA PRO A 8 -14.05 2.28 16.75
C PRO A 8 -15.54 2.15 16.47
N ALA A 9 -15.97 0.97 16.08
CA ALA A 9 -17.38 0.68 15.93
C ALA A 9 -18.11 1.09 17.22
N THR A 10 -18.98 2.06 17.11
CA THR A 10 -19.69 2.65 18.28
C THR A 10 -20.80 1.72 18.83
N SER A 11 -21.08 0.64 18.12
CA SER A 11 -22.03 -0.38 18.51
C SER A 11 -21.34 -1.71 18.73
N PRO A 12 -21.67 -2.46 19.79
CA PRO A 12 -21.18 -3.82 19.95
C PRO A 12 -21.67 -4.64 18.75
N TRP A 13 -20.73 -5.30 18.06
CA TRP A 13 -21.09 -6.20 16.97
C TRP A 13 -21.96 -7.33 17.47
N THR A 14 -23.07 -7.54 16.82
CA THR A 14 -23.98 -8.65 17.13
C THR A 14 -23.49 -9.93 16.46
N SER A 15 -23.53 -11.05 17.15
CA SER A 15 -23.23 -12.36 16.55
C SER A 15 -24.07 -12.57 15.29
N GLY A 16 -23.43 -12.89 14.17
CA GLY A 16 -24.08 -13.05 12.86
C GLY A 16 -24.28 -11.77 12.06
N SER A 17 -23.83 -10.61 12.57
CA SER A 17 -23.81 -9.36 11.78
C SER A 17 -22.71 -9.39 10.75
N THR A 18 -23.01 -8.94 9.53
CA THR A 18 -22.03 -8.71 8.46
C THR A 18 -21.27 -7.39 8.61
N ASP A 19 -21.68 -6.53 9.55
CA ASP A 19 -21.08 -5.20 9.77
C ASP A 19 -19.57 -5.26 10.06
N VAL A 20 -19.12 -6.39 10.62
CA VAL A 20 -17.69 -6.67 10.84
C VAL A 20 -16.93 -6.77 9.51
N LEU A 21 -17.58 -7.26 8.46
CA LEU A 21 -16.96 -7.53 7.18
C LEU A 21 -16.82 -6.23 6.35
N ASP A 22 -17.71 -5.27 6.58
CA ASP A 22 -17.79 -4.03 5.80
C ASP A 22 -16.97 -2.87 6.39
N GLN A 23 -16.10 -3.17 7.35
CA GLN A 23 -15.26 -2.14 7.96
C GLN A 23 -14.31 -1.53 6.94
N SER A 24 -14.44 -0.24 6.76
CA SER A 24 -13.67 0.53 5.80
C SER A 24 -13.00 1.74 6.48
N TYR A 25 -12.04 2.32 5.80
CA TYR A 25 -11.37 3.55 6.19
C TYR A 25 -11.36 4.54 5.03
N SER A 26 -11.46 5.83 5.34
CA SER A 26 -11.27 6.88 4.37
C SER A 26 -9.78 7.09 4.13
N PHE A 27 -9.39 7.16 2.87
CA PHE A 27 -8.02 7.42 2.50
C PHE A 27 -7.73 8.92 2.50
N SER A 28 -6.59 9.30 3.07
CA SER A 28 -6.03 10.65 2.99
C SER A 28 -4.60 10.57 2.45
N PRO A 29 -4.20 11.50 1.56
CA PRO A 29 -2.84 11.55 1.02
C PRO A 29 -1.78 11.93 2.06
N SER A 30 -2.20 12.50 3.19
CA SER A 30 -1.31 12.70 4.33
C SER A 30 -0.81 11.35 4.83
N ALA A 31 0.45 11.28 5.26
CA ALA A 31 0.95 10.06 5.87
C ALA A 31 0.01 9.66 7.02
N PRO A 32 -0.57 8.45 6.99
CA PRO A 32 -1.49 8.06 8.02
C PRO A 32 -0.77 8.00 9.37
N THR A 33 -1.37 8.57 10.39
CA THR A 33 -0.87 8.46 11.77
C THR A 33 -0.86 7.00 12.20
N TYR A 34 -1.87 6.26 11.73
CA TYR A 34 -2.03 4.83 11.99
C TYR A 34 -2.40 4.11 10.69
N ILE A 35 -1.83 2.94 10.49
CA ILE A 35 -2.16 2.07 9.35
C ILE A 35 -3.23 1.09 9.80
N PRO A 36 -4.43 1.09 9.18
CA PRO A 36 -5.47 0.12 9.47
C PRO A 36 -4.96 -1.31 9.25
N MET A 37 -5.27 -2.20 10.17
CA MET A 37 -4.86 -3.61 10.13
C MET A 37 -6.01 -4.52 10.46
N TRP A 38 -5.95 -5.72 9.89
CA TRP A 38 -6.89 -6.79 10.16
C TRP A 38 -6.14 -8.12 10.36
N GLY A 39 -6.69 -8.95 11.24
CA GLY A 39 -6.20 -10.30 11.45
C GLY A 39 -7.29 -11.21 11.99
N VAL A 40 -7.15 -12.50 11.70
CA VAL A 40 -8.06 -13.54 12.13
C VAL A 40 -7.28 -14.65 12.83
N ARG A 41 -7.91 -15.25 13.83
CA ARG A 41 -7.45 -16.48 14.45
C ARG A 41 -8.64 -17.32 14.91
N THR A 42 -8.60 -18.59 14.58
CA THR A 42 -9.54 -19.58 15.12
C THR A 42 -9.04 -20.06 16.47
N VAL A 43 -9.91 -20.00 17.47
CA VAL A 43 -9.60 -20.46 18.85
C VAL A 43 -10.64 -21.49 19.27
N SER A 44 -10.17 -22.66 19.69
CA SER A 44 -11.02 -23.67 20.32
C SER A 44 -10.93 -23.49 21.84
N PHE A 45 -12.06 -23.24 22.47
CA PHE A 45 -12.13 -23.13 23.94
C PHE A 45 -12.32 -24.51 24.56
N ALA A 46 -11.53 -24.83 25.57
CA ALA A 46 -11.80 -26.02 26.39
C ALA A 46 -13.13 -25.87 27.17
N ALA A 47 -13.90 -26.94 27.23
CA ALA A 47 -15.22 -26.93 27.86
C ALA A 47 -15.18 -26.80 29.39
N THR A 48 -14.01 -26.67 30.00
CA THR A 48 -13.86 -26.59 31.47
C THR A 48 -13.96 -25.13 31.90
N PRO A 49 -15.05 -24.75 32.65
CA PRO A 49 -15.19 -23.40 33.18
C PRO A 49 -14.05 -23.04 34.14
N GLY A 50 -13.57 -21.79 34.06
CA GLY A 50 -12.56 -21.26 34.98
C GLY A 50 -11.10 -21.51 34.59
N THR A 51 -10.83 -22.20 33.47
CA THR A 51 -9.47 -22.35 32.95
C THR A 51 -9.11 -21.13 32.09
N GLN A 52 -8.07 -20.40 32.46
CA GLN A 52 -7.51 -19.37 31.59
C GLN A 52 -6.85 -20.04 30.40
N GLN A 53 -7.28 -19.66 29.20
CA GLN A 53 -6.61 -20.05 27.96
C GLN A 53 -5.77 -18.89 27.47
N GLN A 54 -4.52 -19.16 27.21
CA GLN A 54 -3.64 -18.21 26.53
C GLN A 54 -3.98 -18.22 25.04
N LEU A 55 -4.36 -17.06 24.50
CA LEU A 55 -4.46 -16.86 23.07
C LEU A 55 -3.06 -16.77 22.49
N ASN A 56 -2.80 -17.57 21.48
CA ASN A 56 -1.58 -17.44 20.70
C ASN A 56 -1.62 -16.14 19.87
N ASP A 57 -0.49 -15.80 19.24
CA ASP A 57 -0.35 -14.58 18.45
C ASP A 57 -1.38 -14.48 17.32
N VAL A 58 -1.91 -13.30 17.10
CA VAL A 58 -2.76 -12.99 15.95
C VAL A 58 -1.90 -12.22 14.95
N TYR A 59 -1.74 -12.77 13.76
CA TYR A 59 -1.02 -12.10 12.68
C TYR A 59 -1.92 -11.06 12.03
N MET A 60 -1.38 -9.86 11.80
CA MET A 60 -2.13 -8.72 11.29
C MET A 60 -1.65 -8.34 9.90
N LEU A 61 -2.58 -8.20 8.95
CA LEU A 61 -2.33 -7.65 7.62
C LEU A 61 -2.64 -6.15 7.61
N ARG A 62 -1.76 -5.36 7.01
CA ARG A 62 -2.03 -3.95 6.76
C ARG A 62 -3.05 -3.83 5.64
N ALA A 63 -4.00 -2.93 5.81
CA ALA A 63 -5.06 -2.71 4.81
C ALA A 63 -4.61 -1.79 3.66
N VAL A 64 -3.36 -1.35 3.64
CA VAL A 64 -2.78 -0.48 2.61
C VAL A 64 -1.55 -1.11 1.98
N ALA A 65 -1.25 -0.70 0.75
CA ALA A 65 0.03 -0.88 0.11
C ALA A 65 1.00 0.24 0.50
N LYS A 66 2.29 -0.05 0.53
CA LYS A 66 3.36 0.94 0.63
C LYS A 66 4.04 1.11 -0.72
N VAL A 67 4.19 2.34 -1.16
CA VAL A 67 4.97 2.70 -2.34
C VAL A 67 6.11 3.60 -1.91
N THR A 68 7.33 3.28 -2.32
CA THR A 68 8.50 4.13 -2.11
C THR A 68 9.05 4.54 -3.46
N VAL A 69 9.16 5.82 -3.68
CA VAL A 69 9.93 6.38 -4.80
C VAL A 69 11.22 6.93 -4.23
N GLN A 70 12.35 6.41 -4.70
CA GLN A 70 13.69 6.76 -4.23
C GLN A 70 14.59 7.08 -5.41
N LEU A 71 15.32 8.19 -5.31
CA LEU A 71 16.34 8.57 -6.27
C LEU A 71 17.66 7.85 -5.96
N ASP A 72 18.40 7.48 -6.99
CA ASP A 72 19.77 7.00 -6.83
C ASP A 72 20.68 8.15 -6.41
N GLU A 73 21.12 8.13 -5.17
CA GLU A 73 21.90 9.22 -4.58
C GLU A 73 23.32 9.35 -5.23
N THR A 74 23.81 8.30 -5.87
CA THR A 74 25.11 8.31 -6.54
C THR A 74 25.01 8.94 -7.90
N ILE A 75 24.05 8.49 -8.72
CA ILE A 75 23.84 8.96 -10.10
C ILE A 75 23.14 10.32 -10.12
N MET A 76 22.19 10.53 -9.19
CA MET A 76 21.37 11.73 -9.09
C MET A 76 21.75 12.62 -7.90
N LYS A 77 23.03 12.76 -7.65
CA LYS A 77 23.55 13.55 -6.53
C LYS A 77 22.99 14.98 -6.56
N GLY A 78 22.36 15.39 -5.45
CA GLY A 78 21.78 16.72 -5.27
C GLY A 78 20.39 16.90 -5.90
N TRP A 79 19.89 15.93 -6.66
CA TRP A 79 18.50 15.93 -7.13
C TRP A 79 17.54 15.59 -6.01
N THR A 80 16.33 16.12 -6.08
CA THR A 80 15.27 15.85 -5.11
C THR A 80 13.94 15.65 -5.81
N ILE A 81 13.02 15.00 -5.12
CA ILE A 81 11.63 14.84 -5.55
C ILE A 81 10.89 16.13 -5.21
N GLU A 82 10.35 16.78 -6.25
CA GLU A 82 9.52 17.98 -6.08
C GLU A 82 8.07 17.62 -5.78
N ALA A 83 7.49 16.71 -6.57
CA ALA A 83 6.12 16.24 -6.39
C ALA A 83 5.94 14.82 -6.92
N ILE A 84 4.97 14.11 -6.37
CA ILE A 84 4.43 12.87 -6.91
C ILE A 84 2.93 13.03 -6.99
N THR A 85 2.35 12.75 -8.16
CA THR A 85 0.91 12.85 -8.40
C THR A 85 0.40 11.52 -8.93
N MET A 86 -0.66 10.97 -8.35
CA MET A 86 -1.37 9.81 -8.91
C MET A 86 -2.51 10.25 -9.79
N ASN A 87 -2.67 9.62 -10.95
CA ASN A 87 -3.74 9.91 -11.90
C ASN A 87 -5.08 9.25 -11.51
N ARG A 88 -5.01 8.09 -10.83
CA ARG A 88 -6.17 7.32 -10.36
C ARG A 88 -5.87 6.66 -9.02
N TRP A 89 -6.88 6.60 -8.17
CA TRP A 89 -6.74 6.08 -6.81
C TRP A 89 -8.12 5.81 -6.21
N ASN A 90 -8.18 5.02 -5.15
CA ASN A 90 -9.40 4.82 -4.38
C ASN A 90 -9.39 5.72 -3.13
N ASN A 91 -10.49 6.43 -2.88
CA ASN A 91 -10.62 7.31 -1.70
C ASN A 91 -11.03 6.57 -0.43
N LYS A 92 -11.25 5.28 -0.53
CA LYS A 92 -11.66 4.39 0.54
C LYS A 92 -10.95 3.06 0.41
N GLY A 93 -10.60 2.46 1.52
CA GLY A 93 -10.11 1.11 1.59
C GLY A 93 -10.92 0.28 2.58
N TYR A 94 -10.87 -1.03 2.43
CA TYR A 94 -11.51 -1.98 3.34
C TYR A 94 -10.48 -2.63 4.24
N CYS A 95 -10.82 -2.82 5.51
CA CYS A 95 -9.91 -3.44 6.46
C CYS A 95 -9.78 -4.92 6.21
N LEU A 96 -10.90 -5.58 5.90
CA LEU A 96 -10.93 -6.98 5.53
C LEU A 96 -10.52 -7.17 4.07
N PRO A 97 -9.73 -8.21 3.73
CA PRO A 97 -9.52 -8.58 2.33
C PRO A 97 -10.82 -9.06 1.67
N SER A 98 -10.97 -8.89 0.35
CA SER A 98 -12.18 -9.28 -0.40
C SER A 98 -12.45 -10.79 -0.43
N TRP A 99 -11.47 -11.62 -0.06
CA TRP A 99 -11.51 -13.09 -0.12
C TRP A 99 -11.65 -13.73 1.28
N VAL A 100 -12.73 -13.51 1.96
CA VAL A 100 -12.91 -13.98 3.36
C VAL A 100 -13.41 -15.41 3.48
N ASP A 101 -13.88 -15.99 2.39
CA ASP A 101 -14.45 -17.34 2.42
C ASP A 101 -13.40 -18.38 2.82
N GLY A 102 -13.60 -18.98 3.99
CA GLY A 102 -12.75 -20.03 4.52
C GLY A 102 -11.43 -19.59 5.14
N LEU A 103 -11.28 -18.31 5.52
CA LEU A 103 -10.09 -17.81 6.19
C LEU A 103 -9.74 -18.61 7.44
N ASN A 104 -8.49 -19.02 7.50
CA ASN A 104 -7.86 -19.60 8.68
C ASN A 104 -6.55 -18.86 8.99
N ASP A 105 -5.93 -19.18 10.13
CA ASP A 105 -4.71 -18.54 10.61
C ASP A 105 -3.56 -18.57 9.58
N THR A 106 -3.50 -19.59 8.74
CA THR A 106 -2.47 -19.77 7.73
C THR A 106 -2.69 -18.88 6.51
N GLN A 107 -3.92 -18.59 6.14
CA GLN A 107 -4.24 -17.78 4.97
C GLN A 107 -3.95 -16.30 5.19
N ALA A 108 -4.02 -15.82 6.43
CA ALA A 108 -3.58 -14.48 6.78
C ALA A 108 -2.09 -14.26 6.49
N LEU A 109 -1.30 -15.33 6.43
CA LEU A 109 0.15 -15.30 6.15
C LEU A 109 0.49 -15.58 4.70
N SER A 110 -0.35 -16.32 3.98
CA SER A 110 -0.13 -16.76 2.60
C SER A 110 -0.96 -15.96 1.60
N PHE A 111 -0.94 -14.64 1.72
CA PHE A 111 -1.65 -13.75 0.81
C PHE A 111 -1.15 -13.91 -0.61
N ASN A 112 -1.99 -14.45 -1.48
CA ASN A 112 -1.65 -14.67 -2.88
C ASN A 112 -1.93 -13.39 -3.69
N GLU A 113 -0.89 -12.84 -4.32
CA GLU A 113 -0.82 -11.50 -4.93
C GLU A 113 -1.84 -11.26 -6.05
N SER A 114 -2.41 -12.33 -6.63
CA SER A 114 -3.14 -12.22 -7.88
C SER A 114 -4.66 -12.23 -7.76
N GLU A 115 -5.23 -12.45 -6.58
CA GLU A 115 -6.62 -12.90 -6.57
C GLU A 115 -7.63 -11.88 -6.04
N HIS A 116 -7.24 -10.81 -5.32
CA HIS A 116 -8.24 -10.17 -4.47
C HIS A 116 -8.01 -8.68 -4.19
N VAL A 117 -8.05 -7.88 -5.21
CA VAL A 117 -8.15 -6.43 -5.06
C VAL A 117 -9.62 -6.00 -5.07
N TYR A 118 -10.01 -5.18 -4.12
CA TYR A 118 -11.34 -4.58 -4.12
C TYR A 118 -11.55 -3.74 -5.37
N THR A 119 -12.48 -4.16 -6.21
CA THR A 119 -13.03 -3.38 -7.31
C THR A 119 -14.34 -2.75 -6.88
N ASP A 120 -14.29 -1.56 -6.37
CA ASP A 120 -15.48 -0.78 -6.07
C ASP A 120 -15.41 0.51 -6.88
N ASN A 121 -16.24 0.61 -7.93
CA ASN A 121 -16.28 1.77 -8.79
C ASN A 121 -16.74 3.03 -8.05
N ASP A 122 -17.46 2.89 -6.94
CA ASP A 122 -18.00 4.01 -6.17
C ASP A 122 -16.90 4.76 -5.40
N VAL A 123 -15.73 4.13 -5.20
CA VAL A 123 -14.59 4.74 -4.47
C VAL A 123 -13.50 5.25 -5.40
N LEU A 124 -13.59 4.94 -6.70
CA LEU A 124 -12.62 5.34 -7.70
C LEU A 124 -12.59 6.87 -7.89
N GLN A 125 -11.40 7.44 -7.80
CA GLN A 125 -11.14 8.84 -8.06
C GLN A 125 -10.31 9.00 -9.35
N THR A 126 -10.76 9.91 -10.21
CA THR A 126 -10.09 10.26 -11.46
C THR A 126 -9.44 11.65 -11.42
N THR A 127 -9.72 12.42 -10.36
CA THR A 127 -9.01 13.67 -10.09
C THR A 127 -7.59 13.33 -9.61
N PRO A 128 -6.56 13.92 -10.20
CA PRO A 128 -5.19 13.66 -9.77
C PRO A 128 -4.98 13.96 -8.29
N LEU A 129 -4.30 13.05 -7.60
CA LEU A 129 -3.99 13.18 -6.18
C LEU A 129 -2.53 13.58 -6.01
N ASP A 130 -2.30 14.71 -5.37
CA ASP A 130 -0.97 15.28 -5.17
C ASP A 130 -0.37 14.85 -3.83
N PHE A 131 0.79 14.18 -3.90
CA PHE A 131 1.65 13.90 -2.76
C PHE A 131 2.84 14.86 -2.76
N THR A 132 2.57 16.16 -2.80
CA THR A 132 3.62 17.17 -2.82
C THR A 132 4.59 16.93 -1.67
N ALA A 133 5.86 16.88 -1.98
CA ALA A 133 6.87 16.83 -0.95
C ALA A 133 6.71 18.12 -0.11
N SER A 134 6.67 18.00 1.20
CA SER A 134 6.85 19.15 2.08
C SER A 134 8.11 19.91 1.62
N THR A 135 8.21 21.19 1.89
CA THR A 135 9.28 22.09 1.45
C THR A 135 10.73 21.61 1.70
N ALA A 136 10.89 20.49 2.40
CA ALA A 136 12.17 19.82 2.60
C ALA A 136 12.55 19.03 1.34
N SER A 137 13.74 19.24 0.82
CA SER A 137 14.38 18.43 -0.21
C SER A 137 14.40 16.97 0.21
N THR A 138 13.80 16.10 -0.57
CA THR A 138 13.78 14.65 -0.27
C THR A 138 14.26 13.84 -1.46
N VAL A 139 15.12 12.87 -1.19
CA VAL A 139 15.58 11.87 -2.16
C VAL A 139 14.68 10.63 -2.15
N SER A 140 13.81 10.52 -1.15
CA SER A 140 12.90 9.38 -1.01
C SER A 140 11.54 9.84 -0.47
N LYS A 141 10.47 9.30 -1.02
CA LYS A 141 9.09 9.54 -0.60
C LYS A 141 8.35 8.22 -0.45
N ASN A 142 7.69 8.06 0.70
CA ASN A 142 6.77 6.94 0.94
C ASN A 142 5.33 7.42 0.74
N LEU A 143 4.56 6.60 0.05
CA LEU A 143 3.11 6.73 -0.13
C LEU A 143 2.45 5.49 0.46
N TYR A 144 1.25 5.66 1.00
CA TYR A 144 0.43 4.56 1.50
C TYR A 144 -0.88 4.62 0.74
N LEU A 145 -1.24 3.57 0.03
CA LEU A 145 -2.34 3.58 -0.93
C LEU A 145 -3.35 2.49 -0.58
N PRO A 146 -4.65 2.75 -0.72
CA PRO A 146 -5.64 1.69 -0.80
C PRO A 146 -5.35 0.75 -1.98
N GLU A 147 -5.96 -0.41 -1.96
CA GLU A 147 -5.90 -1.34 -3.09
C GLU A 147 -6.48 -0.70 -4.36
N TYR A 148 -5.91 -1.08 -5.50
CA TYR A 148 -6.38 -0.65 -6.81
C TYR A 148 -6.15 -1.75 -7.84
N ASP A 149 -7.21 -2.10 -8.58
CA ASP A 149 -7.16 -3.07 -9.66
C ASP A 149 -6.60 -2.41 -10.94
N ASN A 150 -5.44 -2.89 -11.38
CA ASN A 150 -4.81 -2.46 -12.61
C ASN A 150 -4.93 -3.49 -13.73
N THR A 151 -5.40 -4.70 -13.44
CA THR A 151 -5.28 -5.86 -14.32
C THR A 151 -6.58 -6.28 -14.97
N SER A 152 -7.73 -5.94 -14.39
CA SER A 152 -9.04 -6.30 -14.94
C SER A 152 -9.33 -5.61 -16.27
N ALA A 153 -10.03 -6.32 -17.13
CA ALA A 153 -10.39 -5.82 -18.45
C ALA A 153 -11.24 -4.55 -18.37
N GLY A 154 -10.85 -3.53 -19.12
CA GLY A 154 -11.55 -2.24 -19.17
C GLY A 154 -11.19 -1.26 -18.06
N VAL A 155 -10.37 -1.65 -17.10
CA VAL A 155 -9.84 -0.74 -16.09
C VAL A 155 -8.73 0.12 -16.70
N THR A 156 -8.74 1.41 -16.36
CA THR A 156 -7.62 2.30 -16.70
C THR A 156 -6.57 2.20 -15.59
N PRO A 157 -5.35 1.75 -15.89
CA PRO A 157 -4.33 1.56 -14.87
C PRO A 157 -3.96 2.85 -14.14
N ALA A 158 -3.69 2.74 -12.86
CA ALA A 158 -3.10 3.80 -12.07
C ALA A 158 -1.65 4.02 -12.49
N THR A 159 -1.23 5.28 -12.49
CA THR A 159 0.17 5.68 -12.73
C THR A 159 0.55 6.79 -11.78
N MET A 160 1.83 6.93 -11.52
CA MET A 160 2.40 8.06 -10.78
C MET A 160 3.17 8.96 -11.73
N SER A 161 2.97 10.26 -11.59
CA SER A 161 3.79 11.29 -12.22
C SER A 161 4.78 11.84 -11.21
N VAL A 162 6.07 11.86 -11.53
CA VAL A 162 7.13 12.34 -10.63
C VAL A 162 7.77 13.58 -11.25
N LYS A 163 7.78 14.66 -10.51
CA LYS A 163 8.55 15.88 -10.80
C LYS A 163 9.80 15.92 -9.96
N LEU A 164 10.89 16.33 -10.59
CA LEU A 164 12.20 16.43 -9.97
C LEU A 164 12.67 17.89 -9.87
N ARG A 165 13.50 18.13 -8.88
CA ARG A 165 14.20 19.41 -8.68
C ARG A 165 15.69 19.19 -8.85
N LYS A 166 16.34 20.09 -9.60
CA LYS A 166 17.77 20.05 -9.88
C LYS A 166 18.61 20.41 -8.64
N PRO A 167 19.92 20.08 -8.65
CA PRO A 167 20.82 20.44 -7.54
C PRO A 167 20.92 21.94 -7.26
N ASP A 168 20.65 22.79 -8.25
CA ASP A 168 20.62 24.26 -8.12
C ASP A 168 19.32 24.77 -7.46
N GLY A 169 18.40 23.87 -7.11
CA GLY A 169 17.11 24.18 -6.50
C GLY A 169 16.00 24.54 -7.50
N THR A 170 16.29 24.60 -8.80
CA THR A 170 15.26 24.85 -9.82
C THR A 170 14.48 23.60 -10.16
N SER A 171 13.21 23.75 -10.55
CA SER A 171 12.41 22.65 -11.09
C SER A 171 13.01 22.17 -12.41
N GLU A 172 13.03 20.86 -12.65
CA GLU A 172 13.46 20.35 -13.96
C GLU A 172 12.48 20.72 -15.08
N GLY A 173 11.22 21.00 -14.73
CA GLY A 173 10.16 21.34 -15.68
C GLY A 173 9.58 20.12 -16.42
N GLN A 174 10.19 18.95 -16.32
CA GLN A 174 9.72 17.70 -16.91
C GLN A 174 9.03 16.82 -15.88
N THR A 175 8.03 16.07 -16.33
CA THR A 175 7.33 15.09 -15.52
C THR A 175 7.56 13.69 -16.07
N TYR A 176 7.90 12.76 -15.20
CA TYR A 176 8.17 11.37 -15.54
C TYR A 176 7.03 10.48 -15.04
N THR A 177 6.56 9.57 -15.91
CA THR A 177 5.48 8.64 -15.55
C THR A 177 6.05 7.29 -15.09
N LEU A 178 5.70 6.90 -13.88
CA LEU A 178 5.97 5.57 -13.34
C LEU A 178 4.68 4.74 -13.39
N LYS A 179 4.79 3.53 -13.92
CA LYS A 179 3.66 2.60 -14.09
C LYS A 179 3.74 1.47 -13.06
N PHE A 180 2.61 0.91 -12.70
CA PHE A 180 2.52 -0.34 -11.93
C PHE A 180 2.56 -1.53 -12.88
N VAL A 181 3.73 -1.79 -13.46
CA VAL A 181 4.00 -2.87 -14.42
C VAL A 181 5.35 -3.50 -14.14
N LYS A 182 5.59 -4.68 -14.66
CA LYS A 182 6.95 -5.24 -14.69
C LYS A 182 7.85 -4.35 -15.56
N TYR A 183 9.10 -4.22 -15.18
CA TYR A 183 10.14 -3.57 -15.99
C TYR A 183 11.09 -4.65 -16.51
N ASP A 184 11.54 -4.49 -17.72
CA ASP A 184 12.48 -5.40 -18.36
C ASP A 184 13.94 -5.16 -17.88
N ASP A 185 14.87 -5.96 -18.38
CA ASP A 185 16.30 -5.85 -18.01
C ASP A 185 16.95 -4.53 -18.47
N LYS A 186 16.25 -3.73 -19.26
CA LYS A 186 16.68 -2.40 -19.73
C LYS A 186 15.95 -1.28 -19.00
N ASP A 187 15.25 -1.63 -17.91
CA ASP A 187 14.44 -0.71 -17.11
C ASP A 187 13.33 0.01 -17.90
N ALA A 188 12.83 -0.64 -18.97
CA ALA A 188 11.67 -0.17 -19.70
C ALA A 188 10.38 -0.85 -19.16
N PRO A 189 9.27 -0.08 -19.00
CA PRO A 189 8.02 -0.66 -18.57
C PRO A 189 7.49 -1.62 -19.63
N THR A 190 7.06 -2.81 -19.19
CA THR A 190 6.41 -3.81 -20.05
C THR A 190 4.89 -3.59 -20.09
N ASP A 191 4.18 -4.43 -20.85
CA ASP A 191 2.71 -4.44 -20.89
C ASP A 191 2.11 -5.40 -19.85
N ALA A 192 2.90 -5.84 -18.86
CA ALA A 192 2.43 -6.72 -17.79
C ALA A 192 2.12 -5.91 -16.51
N PRO A 193 0.89 -5.40 -16.33
CA PRO A 193 0.51 -4.66 -15.15
C PRO A 193 0.42 -5.59 -13.93
N TYR A 194 0.51 -4.99 -12.75
CA TYR A 194 0.13 -5.62 -11.51
C TYR A 194 -0.72 -4.67 -10.66
N ASP A 195 -1.58 -5.26 -9.85
CA ASP A 195 -2.47 -4.56 -8.95
C ASP A 195 -1.70 -3.86 -7.82
N ILE A 196 -2.31 -2.84 -7.24
CA ILE A 196 -1.86 -2.28 -5.98
C ILE A 196 -2.52 -3.09 -4.86
N VAL A 197 -1.76 -3.98 -4.25
CA VAL A 197 -2.26 -4.97 -3.29
C VAL A 197 -1.86 -4.56 -1.87
N ARG A 198 -2.79 -4.68 -0.91
CA ARG A 198 -2.51 -4.44 0.51
C ARG A 198 -1.31 -5.25 1.00
N ASN A 199 -0.68 -4.80 2.04
CA ASN A 199 0.46 -5.45 2.69
C ASN A 199 1.66 -5.73 1.76
N HIS A 200 1.71 -5.06 0.59
CA HIS A 200 2.83 -5.11 -0.34
C HIS A 200 3.63 -3.81 -0.35
N TRP A 201 4.90 -3.92 -0.66
CA TRP A 201 5.82 -2.79 -0.77
C TRP A 201 6.37 -2.72 -2.19
N TYR A 202 5.99 -1.67 -2.90
CA TYR A 202 6.43 -1.32 -4.24
C TYR A 202 7.57 -0.31 -4.13
N GLN A 203 8.77 -0.70 -4.52
CA GLN A 203 9.97 0.13 -4.45
C GLN A 203 10.36 0.55 -5.86
N TYR A 204 10.26 1.84 -6.15
CA TYR A 204 10.71 2.46 -7.39
C TYR A 204 12.04 3.13 -7.13
N HIS A 205 13.11 2.54 -7.66
CA HIS A 205 14.43 3.13 -7.65
C HIS A 205 14.64 3.88 -8.96
N VAL A 206 14.72 5.21 -8.89
CA VAL A 206 14.75 6.11 -10.04
C VAL A 206 16.16 6.66 -10.25
N TYR A 207 16.64 6.58 -11.46
CA TYR A 207 17.94 7.14 -11.86
C TYR A 207 17.86 7.80 -13.22
N LYS A 208 18.71 8.80 -13.44
CA LYS A 208 18.71 9.56 -14.67
C LYS A 208 19.59 8.87 -15.72
N LEU A 209 19.05 8.61 -16.91
CA LEU A 209 19.78 8.06 -18.06
C LEU A 209 20.26 9.16 -19.00
N SER A 210 19.48 10.23 -19.17
CA SER A 210 19.79 11.39 -20.00
C SER A 210 18.95 12.60 -19.57
N GLU A 211 19.11 13.75 -20.25
CA GLU A 211 18.34 14.95 -19.93
C GLU A 211 16.83 14.76 -19.97
N HIS A 212 16.34 13.83 -20.80
CA HIS A 212 14.90 13.62 -21.00
C HIS A 212 14.45 12.19 -20.68
N LYS A 213 15.32 11.36 -20.10
CA LYS A 213 15.00 9.97 -19.82
C LYS A 213 15.48 9.55 -18.43
N ILE A 214 14.58 8.98 -17.65
CA ILE A 214 14.92 8.29 -16.42
C ILE A 214 14.86 6.78 -16.61
N GLY A 215 15.71 6.05 -15.90
CA GLY A 215 15.59 4.62 -15.68
C GLY A 215 14.84 4.36 -14.38
N VAL A 216 14.13 3.26 -14.34
CA VAL A 216 13.37 2.88 -13.15
C VAL A 216 13.54 1.40 -12.91
N LYS A 217 14.05 1.05 -11.75
CA LYS A 217 14.05 -0.34 -11.26
C LYS A 217 12.95 -0.51 -10.25
N VAL A 218 12.05 -1.46 -10.49
CA VAL A 218 10.94 -1.73 -9.57
C VAL A 218 11.14 -3.07 -8.88
N THR A 219 10.97 -3.07 -7.57
CA THR A 219 10.93 -4.28 -6.75
C THR A 219 9.61 -4.31 -5.99
N VAL A 220 8.86 -5.38 -6.15
CA VAL A 220 7.64 -5.65 -5.38
C VAL A 220 7.90 -6.79 -4.43
N LYS A 221 7.58 -6.61 -3.18
CA LYS A 221 7.76 -7.63 -2.15
C LYS A 221 6.67 -7.53 -1.10
N PRO A 222 6.34 -8.64 -0.42
CA PRO A 222 5.48 -8.60 0.75
C PRO A 222 6.05 -7.61 1.78
N TRP A 223 5.19 -6.80 2.38
CA TRP A 223 5.59 -5.88 3.42
C TRP A 223 5.60 -6.62 4.76
N TYR A 224 6.65 -7.42 4.97
CA TYR A 224 6.80 -8.25 6.17
C TYR A 224 6.83 -7.41 7.44
N TYR A 225 6.23 -7.98 8.45
CA TYR A 225 6.37 -7.58 9.83
C TYR A 225 7.84 -7.74 10.26
N VAL A 226 8.43 -6.69 10.80
CA VAL A 226 9.66 -6.81 11.55
C VAL A 226 9.26 -7.36 12.92
N GLU A 227 9.64 -8.58 13.21
CA GLU A 227 9.45 -9.19 14.51
C GLU A 227 10.13 -8.31 15.58
N HIS A 228 9.35 -7.52 16.30
CA HIS A 228 9.85 -6.91 17.51
C HIS A 228 10.01 -8.04 18.52
N LYS A 229 11.23 -8.42 18.82
CA LYS A 229 11.55 -9.30 19.94
C LYS A 229 10.82 -8.75 21.15
N GLN A 230 10.00 -9.61 21.75
CA GLN A 230 9.27 -9.31 22.97
C GLN A 230 10.24 -8.75 24.01
N ILE A 231 10.07 -7.48 24.37
CA ILE A 231 10.77 -6.93 25.54
C ILE A 231 10.00 -7.49 26.73
N VAL A 232 10.53 -8.55 27.30
CA VAL A 232 10.07 -9.05 28.61
C VAL A 232 10.55 -8.04 29.63
N MET A 233 9.64 -7.24 30.17
CA MET A 233 9.89 -6.44 31.38
C MET A 233 9.65 -7.29 32.62
#